data_017b016cf66669f1a98716babd97ce47
#
_entry.id   017b016cf66669f1a98716babd97ce47
#
_cell.length_a   1.000
_cell.length_b   1.000
_cell.length_c   1.000
_cell.angle_alpha   90.00
_cell.angle_beta   90.00
_cell.angle_gamma   90.00
#
_symmetry.space_group_name_H-M   'P 1'
#
loop_
_entity.id
_entity.type
_entity.pdbx_description
1 polymer ?
#
loop_
_entity_poly.entity_id
_entity_poly.type
_entity_poly.pdbx_seq_one_letter_code
_entity_poly.pdbx_strand_id
1 'polypeptide(L)'
;MTLDKWLFDKKDQIALLEQWRTCAQYGMTTKDFCQKLADSGSSSSKKIGQAGLKAPGQGKAFTEVLEGWLSPVVLSTLVIAEKNGQLQQGLDLAIKELGGGQGVMKALFWMMALPMATLFGLGVLGVYISGEIITTADLAGSMASQVRELVKGPGLMVLCTLTGTFALSAFSMPIWTGQSRALVDKLWPFCDYRTAVAGNLLSTLANLSQAGMSLKAAMKEVQPHSSRYLTAHLQRMLSHLETETNPGRALDTGLLLADAQTNLNVMGDIAPLTTLLEKSAEQHHRHLAKKMATLQLIVPKVILVLAILLLGALVGSAMASLFISIQL
;
A
#
# COMPACT_ATOMS: atom_id res chain seq x y z
N MET A 1 14.41 20.45 1.96
CA MET A 1 13.72 19.74 0.84
C MET A 1 12.94 20.80 0.08
N THR A 2 13.20 21.02 -1.21
CA THR A 2 12.47 22.03 -2.00
C THR A 2 11.05 21.54 -2.30
N LEU A 3 10.08 22.44 -2.36
CA LEU A 3 8.66 22.14 -2.60
C LEU A 3 8.46 21.30 -3.87
N ASP A 4 9.29 21.51 -4.89
CA ASP A 4 9.27 20.78 -6.15
C ASP A 4 9.55 19.27 -5.96
N LYS A 5 10.46 18.89 -5.06
CA LYS A 5 10.77 17.48 -4.78
C LYS A 5 9.62 16.77 -4.07
N TRP A 6 8.83 17.50 -3.29
CA TRP A 6 7.64 16.96 -2.60
C TRP A 6 6.45 16.79 -3.57
N LEU A 7 6.32 17.67 -4.55
CA LEU A 7 5.29 17.60 -5.59
C LEU A 7 5.60 16.58 -6.69
N PHE A 8 6.85 16.10 -6.79
CA PHE A 8 7.28 15.11 -7.77
C PHE A 8 6.80 13.73 -7.35
N ASP A 9 5.59 13.39 -7.80
CA ASP A 9 4.90 12.19 -7.37
C ASP A 9 5.44 10.92 -8.04
N LYS A 10 4.91 9.78 -7.63
CA LYS A 10 5.31 8.46 -8.15
C LYS A 10 5.10 8.34 -9.66
N LYS A 11 4.08 8.99 -10.23
CA LYS A 11 3.81 8.96 -11.67
C LYS A 11 4.89 9.73 -12.42
N ASP A 12 5.29 10.88 -11.89
CA ASP A 12 6.38 11.68 -12.45
C ASP A 12 7.71 10.93 -12.41
N GLN A 13 7.98 10.21 -11.30
CA GLN A 13 9.18 9.36 -11.16
C GLN A 13 9.19 8.25 -12.20
N ILE A 14 8.09 7.53 -12.39
CA ILE A 14 7.97 6.48 -13.40
C ILE A 14 8.15 7.08 -14.80
N ALA A 15 7.47 8.17 -15.11
CA ALA A 15 7.56 8.81 -16.40
C ALA A 15 9.00 9.27 -16.74
N LEU A 16 9.72 9.82 -15.75
CA LEU A 16 11.13 10.19 -15.90
C LEU A 16 12.00 8.99 -16.22
N LEU A 17 11.84 7.88 -15.48
CA LEU A 17 12.63 6.67 -15.69
C LEU A 17 12.29 5.97 -17.01
N GLU A 18 11.03 5.95 -17.41
CA GLU A 18 10.60 5.42 -18.72
C GLU A 18 11.18 6.23 -19.87
N GLN A 19 11.19 7.55 -19.77
CA GLN A 19 11.84 8.42 -20.76
C GLN A 19 13.35 8.15 -20.84
N TRP A 20 14.02 8.03 -19.70
CA TRP A 20 15.44 7.71 -19.66
C TRP A 20 15.73 6.34 -20.27
N ARG A 21 14.96 5.32 -19.89
CA ARG A 21 15.02 3.97 -20.47
C ARG A 21 14.88 4.00 -21.99
N THR A 22 13.86 4.69 -22.47
CA THR A 22 13.61 4.82 -23.92
C THR A 22 14.79 5.49 -24.64
N CYS A 23 15.32 6.58 -24.09
CA CYS A 23 16.49 7.24 -24.65
C CYS A 23 17.71 6.31 -24.69
N ALA A 24 17.96 5.55 -23.60
CA ALA A 24 19.05 4.59 -23.54
C ALA A 24 18.88 3.43 -24.54
N GLN A 25 17.66 2.95 -24.76
CA GLN A 25 17.35 1.91 -25.77
C GLN A 25 17.65 2.38 -27.21
N TYR A 26 17.44 3.66 -27.50
CA TYR A 26 17.81 4.26 -28.80
C TYR A 26 19.28 4.70 -28.90
N GLY A 27 20.13 4.28 -27.94
CA GLY A 27 21.56 4.59 -27.97
C GLY A 27 21.89 6.05 -27.62
N MET A 28 20.96 6.81 -27.06
CA MET A 28 21.22 8.18 -26.61
C MET A 28 22.04 8.16 -25.32
N THR A 29 22.99 9.09 -25.23
CA THR A 29 23.76 9.25 -24.00
C THR A 29 22.92 9.87 -22.88
N THR A 30 23.33 9.69 -21.63
CA THR A 30 22.71 10.37 -20.48
C THR A 30 22.78 11.88 -20.61
N LYS A 31 23.82 12.43 -21.26
CA LYS A 31 23.96 13.85 -21.56
C LYS A 31 22.84 14.33 -22.52
N ASP A 32 22.59 13.58 -23.60
CA ASP A 32 21.52 13.91 -24.58
C ASP A 32 20.15 13.84 -23.93
N PHE A 33 19.94 12.86 -23.04
CA PHE A 33 18.72 12.76 -22.24
C PHE A 33 18.54 14.00 -21.34
N CYS A 34 19.59 14.41 -20.62
CA CYS A 34 19.55 15.61 -19.77
C CYS A 34 19.28 16.87 -20.59
N GLN A 35 19.84 16.99 -21.80
CA GLN A 35 19.56 18.10 -22.70
C GLN A 35 18.09 18.14 -23.10
N LYS A 36 17.52 17.03 -23.51
CA LYS A 36 16.08 16.94 -23.82
C LYS A 36 15.18 17.30 -22.65
N LEU A 37 15.52 16.84 -21.44
CA LEU A 37 14.79 17.21 -20.25
C LEU A 37 14.86 18.71 -19.98
N ALA A 38 16.03 19.33 -20.18
CA ALA A 38 16.22 20.77 -19.97
C ALA A 38 15.42 21.61 -20.98
N ASP A 39 15.33 21.14 -22.25
CA ASP A 39 14.68 21.87 -23.33
C ASP A 39 13.15 21.70 -23.31
N SER A 40 12.66 20.48 -23.16
CA SER A 40 11.26 20.12 -23.39
C SER A 40 10.53 19.54 -22.16
N GLY A 41 11.19 19.37 -21.01
CA GLY A 41 10.62 18.75 -19.83
C GLY A 41 9.60 19.62 -19.08
N SER A 42 8.89 19.01 -18.14
CA SER A 42 8.10 19.72 -17.12
C SER A 42 9.00 20.59 -16.22
N SER A 43 8.43 21.47 -15.42
CA SER A 43 9.21 22.34 -14.50
C SER A 43 10.23 21.56 -13.68
N SER A 44 9.82 20.43 -13.08
CA SER A 44 10.69 19.55 -12.30
C SER A 44 11.72 18.84 -13.19
N SER A 45 11.29 18.30 -14.35
CA SER A 45 12.17 17.63 -15.30
C SER A 45 13.24 18.55 -15.86
N LYS A 46 12.89 19.83 -16.15
CA LYS A 46 13.88 20.85 -16.56
C LYS A 46 14.95 21.08 -15.51
N LYS A 47 14.57 21.18 -14.23
CA LYS A 47 15.52 21.33 -13.13
C LYS A 47 16.47 20.12 -13.02
N ILE A 48 15.92 18.90 -13.16
CA ILE A 48 16.70 17.66 -13.18
C ILE A 48 17.66 17.65 -14.36
N GLY A 49 17.18 17.98 -15.58
CA GLY A 49 18.00 18.04 -16.79
C GLY A 49 19.13 19.04 -16.69
N GLN A 50 18.86 20.26 -16.25
CA GLN A 50 19.88 21.30 -16.02
C GLN A 50 20.92 20.90 -14.98
N ALA A 51 20.49 20.27 -13.89
CA ALA A 51 21.40 19.75 -12.87
C ALA A 51 22.25 18.59 -13.42
N GLY A 52 21.64 17.70 -14.22
CA GLY A 52 22.33 16.59 -14.87
C GLY A 52 23.39 17.03 -15.89
N LEU A 53 23.14 18.10 -16.63
CA LEU A 53 24.15 18.68 -17.54
C LEU A 53 25.37 19.26 -16.80
N LYS A 54 25.17 19.75 -15.59
CA LYS A 54 26.24 20.30 -14.73
C LYS A 54 27.00 19.23 -13.95
N ALA A 55 26.42 18.07 -13.72
CA ALA A 55 26.95 17.01 -12.87
C ALA A 55 28.35 16.52 -13.29
N PRO A 56 28.64 16.24 -14.59
CA PRO A 56 29.98 15.81 -15.01
C PRO A 56 31.07 16.82 -14.67
N GLY A 57 30.78 18.13 -14.79
CA GLY A 57 31.72 19.19 -14.39
C GLY A 57 32.00 19.25 -12.90
N GLN A 58 31.18 18.57 -12.08
CA GLN A 58 31.34 18.43 -10.62
C GLN A 58 31.87 17.05 -10.23
N GLY A 59 32.20 16.18 -11.17
CA GLY A 59 32.63 14.80 -10.93
C GLY A 59 31.52 13.89 -10.40
N LYS A 60 30.23 14.26 -10.65
CA LYS A 60 29.07 13.51 -10.17
C LYS A 60 28.42 12.72 -11.30
N ALA A 61 27.92 11.52 -10.97
CA ALA A 61 27.06 10.76 -11.85
C ALA A 61 25.65 11.37 -11.92
N PHE A 62 24.91 11.11 -13.00
CA PHE A 62 23.54 11.60 -13.13
C PHE A 62 22.62 10.98 -12.06
N THR A 63 22.84 9.73 -11.69
CA THR A 63 22.13 9.06 -10.58
C THR A 63 22.22 9.82 -9.27
N GLU A 64 23.36 10.48 -8.98
CA GLU A 64 23.51 11.30 -7.77
C GLU A 64 22.64 12.58 -7.80
N VAL A 65 22.38 13.12 -9.00
CA VAL A 65 21.47 14.27 -9.19
C VAL A 65 20.03 13.92 -8.82
N LEU A 66 19.67 12.64 -8.98
CA LEU A 66 18.33 12.14 -8.67
C LEU A 66 18.08 11.94 -7.17
N GLU A 67 19.08 12.22 -6.31
CA GLU A 67 18.92 12.17 -4.87
C GLU A 67 17.84 13.14 -4.38
N GLY A 68 16.88 12.57 -3.64
CA GLY A 68 15.69 13.27 -3.15
C GLY A 68 14.58 13.51 -4.20
N TRP A 69 14.78 13.15 -5.47
CA TRP A 69 13.73 13.06 -6.48
C TRP A 69 13.16 11.65 -6.58
N LEU A 70 13.99 10.63 -6.36
CA LEU A 70 13.61 9.22 -6.31
C LEU A 70 13.66 8.71 -4.88
N SER A 71 12.94 7.61 -4.63
CA SER A 71 13.07 6.91 -3.35
C SER A 71 14.48 6.32 -3.21
N PRO A 72 15.04 6.26 -1.98
CA PRO A 72 16.40 5.77 -1.76
C PRO A 72 16.64 4.37 -2.35
N VAL A 73 15.71 3.45 -2.19
CA VAL A 73 15.83 2.08 -2.72
C VAL A 73 15.90 2.05 -4.26
N VAL A 74 15.07 2.86 -4.92
CA VAL A 74 15.08 3.00 -6.38
C VAL A 74 16.40 3.60 -6.85
N LEU A 75 16.88 4.61 -6.13
CA LEU A 75 18.17 5.24 -6.42
C LEU A 75 19.33 4.26 -6.27
N SER A 76 19.36 3.48 -5.20
CA SER A 76 20.38 2.44 -4.96
C SER A 76 20.39 1.40 -6.07
N THR A 77 19.22 0.95 -6.54
CA THR A 77 19.10 0.04 -7.68
C THR A 77 19.78 0.63 -8.93
N LEU A 78 19.51 1.90 -9.23
CA LEU A 78 20.08 2.58 -10.39
C LEU A 78 21.61 2.77 -10.27
N VAL A 79 22.08 3.25 -9.12
CA VAL A 79 23.51 3.47 -8.86
C VAL A 79 24.31 2.17 -9.01
N ILE A 80 23.78 1.07 -8.50
CA ILE A 80 24.47 -0.23 -8.56
C ILE A 80 24.48 -0.75 -9.99
N ALA A 81 23.34 -0.69 -10.68
CA ALA A 81 23.23 -1.13 -12.06
C ALA A 81 24.12 -0.27 -13.00
N GLU A 82 24.21 1.03 -12.77
CA GLU A 82 25.11 1.92 -13.50
C GLU A 82 26.59 1.54 -13.28
N LYS A 83 27.00 1.31 -12.04
CA LYS A 83 28.36 0.85 -11.71
C LYS A 83 28.72 -0.51 -12.35
N ASN A 84 27.72 -1.38 -12.52
CA ASN A 84 27.88 -2.68 -13.16
C ASN A 84 27.75 -2.63 -14.69
N GLY A 85 27.56 -1.44 -15.28
CA GLY A 85 27.36 -1.29 -16.73
C GLY A 85 26.01 -1.81 -17.24
N GLN A 86 25.04 -2.04 -16.35
CA GLN A 86 23.74 -2.62 -16.64
C GLN A 86 22.60 -1.61 -16.47
N LEU A 87 22.81 -0.36 -16.91
CA LEU A 87 21.88 0.75 -16.70
C LEU A 87 20.45 0.45 -17.20
N GLN A 88 20.31 -0.18 -18.38
CA GLN A 88 18.98 -0.53 -18.90
C GLN A 88 18.23 -1.46 -17.95
N GLN A 89 18.88 -2.52 -17.49
CA GLN A 89 18.31 -3.45 -16.52
C GLN A 89 17.97 -2.72 -15.22
N GLY A 90 18.84 -1.84 -14.76
CA GLY A 90 18.59 -1.02 -13.58
C GLY A 90 17.35 -0.12 -13.72
N LEU A 91 17.14 0.46 -14.88
CA LEU A 91 15.95 1.27 -15.18
C LEU A 91 14.66 0.43 -15.17
N ASP A 92 14.70 -0.76 -15.78
CA ASP A 92 13.56 -1.70 -15.74
C ASP A 92 13.21 -2.13 -14.31
N LEU A 93 14.22 -2.45 -13.50
CA LEU A 93 14.04 -2.82 -12.09
C LEU A 93 13.52 -1.66 -11.25
N ALA A 94 14.04 -0.44 -11.48
CA ALA A 94 13.61 0.77 -10.80
C ALA A 94 12.15 1.13 -11.11
N ILE A 95 11.73 1.01 -12.37
CA ILE A 95 10.33 1.20 -12.80
C ILE A 95 9.43 0.13 -12.17
N LYS A 96 9.87 -1.14 -12.18
CA LYS A 96 9.15 -2.25 -11.53
C LYS A 96 8.99 -2.01 -10.03
N GLU A 97 10.03 -1.53 -9.34
CA GLU A 97 10.00 -1.18 -7.92
C GLU A 97 9.00 -0.05 -7.64
N LEU A 98 9.03 1.03 -8.43
CA LEU A 98 8.04 2.09 -8.34
C LEU A 98 6.63 1.57 -8.68
N GLY A 99 6.44 0.72 -9.67
CA GLY A 99 5.17 0.11 -10.07
C GLY A 99 4.59 -0.81 -8.97
N GLY A 100 5.45 -1.46 -8.20
CA GLY A 100 5.09 -2.44 -7.17
C GLY A 100 4.56 -1.82 -5.86
N GLY A 101 3.75 -2.58 -5.18
CA GLY A 101 3.56 -2.65 -3.72
C GLY A 101 2.98 -1.50 -2.92
N GLN A 102 3.08 -0.26 -3.30
CA GLN A 102 2.60 0.86 -2.46
C GLN A 102 1.08 1.12 -2.53
N GLY A 103 0.39 0.49 -3.50
CA GLY A 103 -1.05 0.70 -3.73
C GLY A 103 -1.98 -0.03 -2.78
N VAL A 104 -1.51 -1.10 -2.11
CA VAL A 104 -2.38 -2.01 -1.36
C VAL A 104 -3.04 -1.32 -0.16
N MET A 105 -2.31 -0.58 0.64
CA MET A 105 -2.88 0.16 1.77
C MET A 105 -3.87 1.23 1.31
N LYS A 106 -3.53 1.94 0.22
CA LYS A 106 -4.43 2.92 -0.39
C LYS A 106 -5.68 2.25 -0.96
N ALA A 107 -5.51 1.10 -1.62
CA ALA A 107 -6.64 0.32 -2.16
C ALA A 107 -7.55 -0.20 -1.04
N LEU A 108 -7.01 -0.72 0.05
CA LEU A 108 -7.76 -1.12 1.25
C LEU A 108 -8.54 0.06 1.84
N PHE A 109 -7.89 1.20 1.98
CA PHE A 109 -8.55 2.40 2.52
C PHE A 109 -9.74 2.83 1.64
N TRP A 110 -9.53 2.99 0.33
CA TRP A 110 -10.58 3.40 -0.58
C TRP A 110 -11.70 2.37 -0.72
N MET A 111 -11.38 1.08 -0.66
CA MET A 111 -12.36 0.01 -0.66
C MET A 111 -13.34 0.11 0.51
N MET A 112 -12.87 0.55 1.68
CA MET A 112 -13.71 0.72 2.87
C MET A 112 -14.34 2.11 2.97
N ALA A 113 -13.66 3.16 2.53
CA ALA A 113 -14.10 4.54 2.69
C ALA A 113 -15.43 4.83 1.98
N LEU A 114 -15.57 4.41 0.72
CA LEU A 114 -16.79 4.68 -0.06
C LEU A 114 -18.03 3.96 0.51
N PRO A 115 -18.00 2.64 0.78
CA PRO A 115 -19.13 1.96 1.40
C PRO A 115 -19.50 2.50 2.79
N MET A 116 -18.50 2.85 3.60
CA MET A 116 -18.75 3.45 4.92
C MET A 116 -19.38 4.84 4.80
N ALA A 117 -18.93 5.66 3.86
CA ALA A 117 -19.57 6.95 3.58
C ALA A 117 -21.02 6.78 3.12
N THR A 118 -21.34 5.75 2.32
CA THR A 118 -22.70 5.42 1.90
C THR A 118 -23.56 4.99 3.08
N LEU A 119 -23.05 4.10 3.95
CA LEU A 119 -23.78 3.68 5.16
C LEU A 119 -24.08 4.86 6.08
N PHE A 120 -23.09 5.72 6.31
CA PHE A 120 -23.26 6.92 7.12
C PHE A 120 -24.26 7.90 6.50
N GLY A 121 -24.15 8.19 5.20
CA GLY A 121 -25.05 9.10 4.48
C GLY A 121 -26.51 8.63 4.50
N LEU A 122 -26.75 7.34 4.21
CA LEU A 122 -28.10 6.76 4.28
C LEU A 122 -28.64 6.68 5.71
N GLY A 123 -27.78 6.44 6.69
CA GLY A 123 -28.14 6.50 8.10
C GLY A 123 -28.60 7.89 8.54
N VAL A 124 -27.83 8.92 8.18
CA VAL A 124 -28.18 10.34 8.48
C VAL A 124 -29.48 10.72 7.78
N LEU A 125 -29.63 10.38 6.50
CA LEU A 125 -30.83 10.64 5.73
C LEU A 125 -32.06 9.95 6.35
N GLY A 126 -31.92 8.69 6.76
CA GLY A 126 -32.99 7.94 7.42
C GLY A 126 -33.41 8.55 8.77
N VAL A 127 -32.43 8.96 9.59
CA VAL A 127 -32.70 9.67 10.85
C VAL A 127 -33.40 11.02 10.62
N TYR A 128 -33.02 11.75 9.58
CA TYR A 128 -33.65 13.01 9.21
C TYR A 128 -35.09 12.81 8.77
N ILE A 129 -35.35 11.94 7.77
CA ILE A 129 -36.69 11.68 7.22
C ILE A 129 -37.60 11.11 8.29
N SER A 130 -37.19 10.11 9.05
CA SER A 130 -37.98 9.54 10.13
C SER A 130 -38.32 10.58 11.21
N GLY A 131 -37.34 11.49 11.50
CA GLY A 131 -37.57 12.60 12.42
C GLY A 131 -38.64 13.57 11.98
N GLU A 132 -38.67 13.94 10.71
CA GLU A 132 -39.67 14.83 10.14
C GLU A 132 -41.06 14.21 10.20
N ILE A 133 -41.18 12.92 9.87
CA ILE A 133 -42.47 12.20 9.96
C ILE A 133 -42.96 12.12 11.41
N ILE A 134 -42.08 11.80 12.37
CA ILE A 134 -42.40 11.68 13.79
C ILE A 134 -42.87 13.01 14.37
N THR A 135 -42.21 14.12 14.01
CA THR A 135 -42.55 15.44 14.51
C THR A 135 -43.82 15.99 13.88
N THR A 136 -44.01 15.81 12.58
CA THR A 136 -45.20 16.31 11.84
C THR A 136 -46.48 15.57 12.23
N ALA A 137 -46.37 14.27 12.52
CA ALA A 137 -47.52 13.44 12.87
C ALA A 137 -47.73 13.24 14.39
N ASP A 138 -46.97 13.95 15.24
CA ASP A 138 -46.98 13.82 16.71
C ASP A 138 -46.89 12.38 17.23
N LEU A 139 -45.99 11.59 16.62
CA LEU A 139 -45.75 10.18 16.95
C LEU A 139 -44.73 10.00 18.11
N ALA A 140 -44.69 10.94 19.04
CA ALA A 140 -43.84 10.82 20.23
C ALA A 140 -44.22 9.56 21.04
N GLY A 141 -43.21 8.74 21.41
CA GLY A 141 -43.44 7.49 22.14
C GLY A 141 -43.82 6.27 21.27
N SER A 142 -43.95 6.46 19.97
CA SER A 142 -44.23 5.38 19.02
C SER A 142 -43.01 4.44 18.83
N MET A 143 -43.22 3.30 18.17
CA MET A 143 -42.15 2.39 17.79
C MET A 143 -41.09 3.08 16.89
N ALA A 144 -41.58 4.00 16.04
CA ALA A 144 -40.69 4.80 15.18
C ALA A 144 -39.72 5.67 15.97
N SER A 145 -40.18 6.34 17.01
CA SER A 145 -39.31 7.14 17.88
C SER A 145 -38.27 6.30 18.60
N GLN A 146 -38.64 5.09 19.05
CA GLN A 146 -37.71 4.15 19.70
C GLN A 146 -36.63 3.65 18.74
N VAL A 147 -36.98 3.26 17.50
CA VAL A 147 -36.03 2.82 16.47
C VAL A 147 -35.08 3.97 16.11
N ARG A 148 -35.59 5.19 15.96
CA ARG A 148 -34.78 6.36 15.68
C ARG A 148 -33.78 6.68 16.80
N GLU A 149 -34.19 6.64 18.04
CA GLU A 149 -33.31 6.88 19.20
C GLU A 149 -32.25 5.78 19.34
N LEU A 150 -32.58 4.51 19.06
CA LEU A 150 -31.65 3.39 19.02
C LEU A 150 -30.57 3.59 17.94
N VAL A 151 -30.96 4.05 16.75
CA VAL A 151 -29.99 4.31 15.68
C VAL A 151 -29.16 5.56 15.98
N LYS A 152 -29.78 6.65 16.44
CA LYS A 152 -29.11 7.92 16.75
C LYS A 152 -28.17 7.82 17.94
N GLY A 153 -28.51 7.05 18.98
CA GLY A 153 -27.69 6.85 20.17
C GLY A 153 -26.72 5.66 20.01
N PRO A 154 -27.14 4.44 20.40
CA PRO A 154 -26.27 3.26 20.37
C PRO A 154 -25.74 2.91 18.97
N GLY A 155 -26.58 3.03 17.92
CA GLY A 155 -26.18 2.72 16.56
C GLY A 155 -25.02 3.59 16.06
N LEU A 156 -25.09 4.90 16.32
CA LEU A 156 -24.03 5.82 15.96
C LEU A 156 -22.76 5.55 16.78
N MET A 157 -22.89 5.20 18.08
CA MET A 157 -21.74 4.81 18.88
C MET A 157 -21.04 3.56 18.34
N VAL A 158 -21.80 2.53 17.94
CA VAL A 158 -21.24 1.32 17.33
C VAL A 158 -20.54 1.66 16.03
N LEU A 159 -21.12 2.49 15.18
CA LEU A 159 -20.49 2.90 13.92
C LEU A 159 -19.19 3.68 14.16
N CYS A 160 -19.18 4.60 15.10
CA CYS A 160 -17.99 5.38 15.47
C CYS A 160 -16.89 4.48 16.06
N THR A 161 -17.24 3.53 16.93
CA THR A 161 -16.27 2.58 17.48
C THR A 161 -15.68 1.66 16.43
N LEU A 162 -16.48 1.13 15.51
CA LEU A 162 -16.00 0.31 14.38
C LEU A 162 -15.07 1.10 13.47
N THR A 163 -15.45 2.32 13.12
CA THR A 163 -14.61 3.20 12.28
C THR A 163 -13.31 3.59 13.00
N GLY A 164 -13.41 3.93 14.28
CA GLY A 164 -12.26 4.25 15.12
C GLY A 164 -11.29 3.09 15.29
N THR A 165 -11.79 1.88 15.57
CA THR A 165 -10.95 0.68 15.67
C THR A 165 -10.29 0.33 14.34
N PHE A 166 -10.99 0.49 13.22
CA PHE A 166 -10.39 0.30 11.90
C PHE A 166 -9.28 1.33 11.62
N ALA A 167 -9.51 2.61 11.92
CA ALA A 167 -8.51 3.65 11.77
C ALA A 167 -7.29 3.40 12.66
N LEU A 168 -7.51 3.07 13.94
CA LEU A 168 -6.43 2.73 14.89
C LEU A 168 -5.63 1.49 14.42
N SER A 169 -6.30 0.47 13.89
CA SER A 169 -5.63 -0.69 13.33
C SER A 169 -4.73 -0.30 12.16
N ALA A 170 -5.21 0.54 11.23
CA ALA A 170 -4.44 1.02 10.09
C ALA A 170 -3.18 1.78 10.52
N PHE A 171 -3.28 2.66 11.52
CA PHE A 171 -2.13 3.39 12.08
C PHE A 171 -1.16 2.49 12.84
N SER A 172 -1.65 1.46 13.52
CA SER A 172 -0.80 0.55 14.31
C SER A 172 -0.02 -0.43 13.44
N MET A 173 -0.49 -0.76 12.24
CA MET A 173 0.12 -1.76 11.35
C MET A 173 1.62 -1.56 11.09
N PRO A 174 2.11 -0.36 10.73
CA PRO A 174 3.53 -0.14 10.45
C PRO A 174 4.39 0.02 11.72
N ILE A 175 3.78 0.29 12.88
CA ILE A 175 4.48 0.68 14.10
C ILE A 175 4.56 -0.48 15.09
N TRP A 176 3.49 -1.26 15.21
CA TRP A 176 3.35 -2.31 16.22
C TRP A 176 4.27 -3.49 15.94
N THR A 177 5.10 -3.84 16.94
CA THR A 177 6.07 -4.94 16.89
C THR A 177 5.95 -5.79 18.17
N GLY A 178 6.58 -6.97 18.20
CA GLY A 178 6.66 -7.84 19.36
C GLY A 178 5.81 -9.10 19.26
N GLN A 179 5.79 -9.91 20.33
CA GLN A 179 5.14 -11.23 20.34
C GLN A 179 3.62 -11.15 20.18
N SER A 180 2.96 -10.15 20.77
CA SER A 180 1.52 -9.92 20.62
C SER A 180 1.13 -9.66 19.15
N ARG A 181 2.01 -9.04 18.39
CA ARG A 181 1.80 -8.79 16.95
C ARG A 181 1.68 -10.09 16.15
N ALA A 182 2.46 -11.11 16.47
CA ALA A 182 2.42 -12.40 15.77
C ALA A 182 1.04 -13.09 15.86
N LEU A 183 0.31 -12.90 16.95
CA LEU A 183 -1.06 -13.40 17.10
C LEU A 183 -2.04 -12.62 16.23
N VAL A 184 -1.90 -11.30 16.20
CA VAL A 184 -2.78 -10.39 15.44
C VAL A 184 -2.52 -10.46 13.94
N ASP A 185 -1.32 -10.82 13.50
CA ASP A 185 -0.97 -11.02 12.09
C ASP A 185 -1.75 -12.16 11.40
N LYS A 186 -2.49 -12.97 12.17
CA LYS A 186 -3.43 -13.97 11.64
C LYS A 186 -4.81 -13.39 11.34
N LEU A 187 -5.14 -12.22 11.91
CA LEU A 187 -6.44 -11.59 11.80
C LEU A 187 -6.48 -10.56 10.66
N TRP A 188 -7.63 -10.41 10.04
CA TRP A 188 -7.88 -9.31 9.11
C TRP A 188 -7.98 -7.99 9.90
N PRO A 189 -7.41 -6.86 9.44
CA PRO A 189 -6.68 -6.62 8.20
C PRO A 189 -5.15 -6.81 8.29
N PHE A 190 -4.61 -7.21 9.43
CA PHE A 190 -3.17 -7.33 9.68
C PHE A 190 -2.50 -8.41 8.82
N CYS A 191 -3.19 -9.53 8.54
CA CYS A 191 -2.66 -10.57 7.67
C CYS A 191 -2.44 -10.08 6.23
N ASP A 192 -3.29 -9.18 5.73
CA ASP A 192 -3.15 -8.61 4.40
C ASP A 192 -1.99 -7.61 4.34
N TYR A 193 -1.84 -6.79 5.39
CA TYR A 193 -0.68 -5.92 5.54
C TYR A 193 0.63 -6.71 5.57
N ARG A 194 0.70 -7.79 6.37
CA ARG A 194 1.86 -8.69 6.42
C ARG A 194 2.20 -9.24 5.03
N THR A 195 1.20 -9.77 4.31
CA THR A 195 1.38 -10.34 2.97
C THR A 195 1.87 -9.28 1.98
N ALA A 196 1.33 -8.06 2.04
CA ALA A 196 1.76 -6.94 1.21
C ALA A 196 3.22 -6.55 1.49
N VAL A 197 3.58 -6.40 2.75
CA VAL A 197 4.95 -6.04 3.18
C VAL A 197 5.93 -7.14 2.78
N ALA A 198 5.56 -8.41 2.95
CA ALA A 198 6.38 -9.55 2.54
C ALA A 198 6.63 -9.56 1.02
N GLY A 199 5.57 -9.43 0.22
CA GLY A 199 5.68 -9.39 -1.24
C GLY A 199 6.56 -8.25 -1.73
N ASN A 200 6.38 -7.05 -1.14
CA ASN A 200 7.19 -5.88 -1.49
C ASN A 200 8.66 -6.07 -1.11
N LEU A 201 8.93 -6.56 0.11
CA LEU A 201 10.30 -6.84 0.53
C LEU A 201 10.98 -7.82 -0.41
N LEU A 202 10.32 -8.95 -0.73
CA LEU A 202 10.88 -9.96 -1.63
C LEU A 202 11.14 -9.40 -3.03
N SER A 203 10.24 -8.58 -3.57
CA SER A 203 10.44 -7.89 -4.85
C SER A 203 11.65 -6.96 -4.80
N THR A 204 11.76 -6.15 -3.76
CA THR A 204 12.87 -5.21 -3.59
C THR A 204 14.20 -5.94 -3.44
N LEU A 205 14.25 -7.01 -2.62
CA LEU A 205 15.45 -7.84 -2.48
C LEU A 205 15.83 -8.54 -3.79
N ALA A 206 14.84 -9.03 -4.55
CA ALA A 206 15.08 -9.60 -5.87
C ALA A 206 15.69 -8.57 -6.83
N ASN A 207 15.10 -7.36 -6.90
CA ASN A 207 15.55 -6.28 -7.77
C ASN A 207 16.98 -5.84 -7.42
N LEU A 208 17.28 -5.62 -6.14
CA LEU A 208 18.64 -5.26 -5.68
C LEU A 208 19.66 -6.38 -5.94
N SER A 209 19.24 -7.64 -5.76
CA SER A 209 20.11 -8.79 -6.05
C SER A 209 20.35 -8.97 -7.55
N GLN A 210 19.35 -8.70 -8.40
CA GLN A 210 19.51 -8.70 -9.86
C GLN A 210 20.43 -7.56 -10.34
N ALA A 211 20.42 -6.42 -9.63
CA ALA A 211 21.37 -5.33 -9.87
C ALA A 211 22.81 -5.66 -9.43
N GLY A 212 23.03 -6.81 -8.76
CA GLY A 212 24.34 -7.30 -8.34
C GLY A 212 24.66 -7.10 -6.86
N MET A 213 23.67 -6.76 -6.03
CA MET A 213 23.87 -6.62 -4.59
C MET A 213 23.70 -7.98 -3.88
N SER A 214 24.57 -8.27 -2.90
CA SER A 214 24.37 -9.46 -2.05
C SER A 214 23.12 -9.31 -1.19
N LEU A 215 22.47 -10.43 -0.83
CA LEU A 215 21.25 -10.43 0.00
C LEU A 215 21.44 -9.64 1.31
N LYS A 216 22.58 -9.84 1.99
CA LYS A 216 22.91 -9.12 3.24
C LYS A 216 23.02 -7.60 3.02
N ALA A 217 23.64 -7.18 1.92
CA ALA A 217 23.77 -5.78 1.56
C ALA A 217 22.41 -5.17 1.17
N ALA A 218 21.59 -5.90 0.39
CA ALA A 218 20.26 -5.47 0.00
C ALA A 218 19.34 -5.26 1.23
N MET A 219 19.37 -6.18 2.21
CA MET A 219 18.61 -6.02 3.46
C MET A 219 19.05 -4.80 4.27
N LYS A 220 20.37 -4.55 4.36
CA LYS A 220 20.90 -3.38 5.06
C LYS A 220 20.51 -2.07 4.37
N GLU A 221 20.42 -2.07 3.04
CA GLU A 221 19.99 -0.91 2.25
C GLU A 221 18.50 -0.59 2.46
N VAL A 222 17.66 -1.61 2.52
CA VAL A 222 16.21 -1.46 2.72
C VAL A 222 15.85 -1.06 4.15
N GLN A 223 16.62 -1.50 5.15
CA GLN A 223 16.33 -1.36 6.57
C GLN A 223 16.06 0.10 7.03
N PRO A 224 16.89 1.12 6.70
CA PRO A 224 16.68 2.50 7.13
C PRO A 224 15.38 3.13 6.62
N HIS A 225 14.87 2.62 5.50
CA HIS A 225 13.69 3.15 4.81
C HIS A 225 12.43 2.33 5.09
N SER A 226 12.53 1.37 6.00
CA SER A 226 11.46 0.43 6.34
C SER A 226 10.63 0.90 7.53
N SER A 227 9.37 0.45 7.60
CA SER A 227 8.53 0.61 8.79
C SER A 227 9.15 -0.11 9.99
N ARG A 228 8.81 0.29 11.22
CA ARG A 228 9.28 -0.39 12.45
C ARG A 228 8.97 -1.89 12.42
N TYR A 229 7.78 -2.25 11.92
CA TYR A 229 7.39 -3.65 11.76
C TYR A 229 8.35 -4.41 10.84
N LEU A 230 8.64 -3.89 9.65
CA LEU A 230 9.55 -4.53 8.69
C LEU A 230 11.00 -4.52 9.20
N THR A 231 11.44 -3.43 9.83
CA THR A 231 12.78 -3.32 10.42
C THR A 231 13.04 -4.43 11.44
N ALA A 232 12.05 -4.74 12.30
CA ALA A 232 12.18 -5.83 13.28
C ALA A 232 12.32 -7.21 12.62
N HIS A 233 11.67 -7.46 11.47
CA HIS A 233 11.87 -8.67 10.69
C HIS A 233 13.22 -8.69 9.98
N LEU A 234 13.64 -7.58 9.36
CA LEU A 234 14.95 -7.46 8.71
C LEU A 234 16.12 -7.69 9.67
N GLN A 235 16.02 -7.17 10.90
CA GLN A 235 17.04 -7.42 11.93
C GLN A 235 17.16 -8.92 12.26
N ARG A 236 16.04 -9.63 12.40
CA ARG A 236 16.04 -11.08 12.62
C ARG A 236 16.57 -11.85 11.41
N MET A 237 16.17 -11.47 10.18
CA MET A 237 16.69 -12.07 8.95
C MET A 237 18.21 -11.87 8.83
N LEU A 238 18.72 -10.67 9.15
CA LEU A 238 20.15 -10.40 9.15
C LEU A 238 20.91 -11.23 10.19
N SER A 239 20.35 -11.44 11.38
CA SER A 239 20.96 -12.32 12.39
C SER A 239 20.93 -13.80 11.96
N HIS A 240 19.85 -14.26 11.31
CA HIS A 240 19.79 -15.61 10.77
C HIS A 240 20.81 -15.83 9.65
N LEU A 241 21.07 -14.83 8.79
CA LEU A 241 22.09 -14.92 7.74
C LEU A 241 23.52 -15.09 8.28
N GLU A 242 23.76 -14.87 9.57
CA GLU A 242 25.07 -15.10 10.20
C GLU A 242 25.22 -16.54 10.70
N THR A 243 24.11 -17.25 10.92
CA THR A 243 24.09 -18.60 11.48
C THR A 243 23.64 -19.66 10.47
N GLU A 244 22.76 -19.28 9.54
CA GLU A 244 22.17 -20.19 8.55
C GLU A 244 22.92 -20.12 7.22
N THR A 245 23.28 -21.28 6.68
CA THR A 245 23.89 -21.38 5.34
C THR A 245 22.85 -21.24 4.22
N ASN A 246 21.63 -21.70 4.48
CA ASN A 246 20.54 -21.64 3.51
C ASN A 246 19.86 -20.25 3.55
N PRO A 247 19.93 -19.44 2.46
CA PRO A 247 19.31 -18.12 2.41
C PRO A 247 17.78 -18.16 2.62
N GLY A 248 17.12 -19.23 2.20
CA GLY A 248 15.68 -19.40 2.39
C GLY A 248 15.30 -19.52 3.88
N ARG A 249 16.09 -20.28 4.65
CA ARG A 249 15.88 -20.40 6.12
C ARG A 249 16.18 -19.10 6.84
N ALA A 250 17.16 -18.35 6.38
CA ALA A 250 17.49 -17.06 6.96
C ALA A 250 16.32 -16.05 6.86
N LEU A 251 15.45 -16.20 5.86
CA LEU A 251 14.25 -15.38 5.68
C LEU A 251 13.08 -15.78 6.60
N ASP A 252 13.19 -16.90 7.32
CA ASP A 252 12.11 -17.42 8.18
C ASP A 252 11.97 -16.62 9.49
N THR A 253 11.12 -15.63 9.46
CA THR A 253 10.78 -14.79 10.62
C THR A 253 9.27 -14.72 10.87
N GLY A 254 8.49 -15.58 10.18
CA GLY A 254 7.02 -15.55 10.22
C GLY A 254 6.40 -14.42 9.40
N LEU A 255 7.19 -13.65 8.63
CA LEU A 255 6.68 -12.60 7.74
C LEU A 255 6.03 -13.18 6.49
N LEU A 256 6.63 -14.21 5.91
CA LEU A 256 6.26 -14.79 4.63
C LEU A 256 5.02 -15.69 4.73
N LEU A 257 4.38 -15.95 3.59
CA LEU A 257 3.37 -17.00 3.47
C LEU A 257 4.03 -18.37 3.68
N ALA A 258 3.35 -19.29 4.38
CA ALA A 258 3.88 -20.60 4.72
C ALA A 258 4.37 -21.39 3.48
N ASP A 259 3.58 -21.40 2.41
CA ASP A 259 3.94 -22.10 1.16
C ASP A 259 5.19 -21.49 0.49
N ALA A 260 5.29 -20.15 0.48
CA ALA A 260 6.44 -19.45 -0.06
C ALA A 260 7.70 -19.70 0.79
N GLN A 261 7.56 -19.71 2.10
CA GLN A 261 8.65 -20.00 3.05
C GLN A 261 9.14 -21.44 2.87
N THR A 262 8.22 -22.42 2.75
CA THR A 262 8.58 -23.81 2.51
C THR A 262 9.37 -23.96 1.20
N ASN A 263 8.92 -23.31 0.12
CA ASN A 263 9.64 -23.31 -1.16
C ASN A 263 11.05 -22.70 -1.04
N LEU A 264 11.19 -21.59 -0.33
CA LEU A 264 12.47 -20.95 -0.08
C LEU A 264 13.41 -21.86 0.74
N ASN A 265 12.87 -22.52 1.77
CA ASN A 265 13.67 -23.42 2.63
C ASN A 265 14.19 -24.66 1.85
N VAL A 266 13.37 -25.21 0.94
CA VAL A 266 13.73 -26.39 0.16
C VAL A 266 14.66 -26.04 -1.00
N MET A 267 14.39 -24.92 -1.68
CA MET A 267 15.08 -24.58 -2.93
C MET A 267 16.25 -23.60 -2.73
N GLY A 268 16.42 -23.03 -1.52
CA GLY A 268 17.40 -21.97 -1.25
C GLY A 268 18.85 -22.32 -1.55
N ASP A 269 19.20 -23.62 -1.43
CA ASP A 269 20.54 -24.14 -1.74
C ASP A 269 20.69 -24.64 -3.19
N ILE A 270 19.56 -24.80 -3.93
CA ILE A 270 19.57 -25.48 -5.24
C ILE A 270 19.38 -24.48 -6.38
N ALA A 271 18.53 -23.49 -6.20
CA ALA A 271 18.14 -22.56 -7.26
C ALA A 271 18.73 -21.16 -7.05
N PRO A 272 18.89 -20.37 -8.14
CA PRO A 272 19.35 -18.98 -8.02
C PRO A 272 18.44 -18.17 -7.10
N LEU A 273 19.01 -17.57 -6.07
CA LEU A 273 18.27 -16.85 -5.04
C LEU A 273 17.38 -15.73 -5.62
N THR A 274 17.86 -15.01 -6.62
CA THR A 274 17.12 -13.93 -7.31
C THR A 274 15.79 -14.44 -7.88
N THR A 275 15.83 -15.60 -8.57
CA THR A 275 14.63 -16.22 -9.14
C THR A 275 13.67 -16.71 -8.05
N LEU A 276 14.19 -17.24 -6.95
CA LEU A 276 13.37 -17.69 -5.81
C LEU A 276 12.67 -16.52 -5.13
N LEU A 277 13.39 -15.42 -4.89
CA LEU A 277 12.82 -14.20 -4.31
C LEU A 277 11.73 -13.62 -5.22
N GLU A 278 11.97 -13.56 -6.53
CA GLU A 278 11.00 -13.04 -7.49
C GLU A 278 9.72 -13.90 -7.54
N LYS A 279 9.84 -15.22 -7.65
CA LYS A 279 8.70 -16.14 -7.62
C LYS A 279 7.92 -16.07 -6.31
N SER A 280 8.63 -15.97 -5.19
CA SER A 280 8.00 -15.84 -3.88
C SER A 280 7.28 -14.49 -3.74
N ALA A 281 7.86 -13.40 -4.24
CA ALA A 281 7.20 -12.11 -4.31
C ALA A 281 5.91 -12.18 -5.14
N GLU A 282 5.98 -12.76 -6.32
CA GLU A 282 4.83 -12.94 -7.21
C GLU A 282 3.71 -13.76 -6.54
N GLN A 283 4.07 -14.82 -5.81
CA GLN A 283 3.11 -15.63 -5.06
C GLN A 283 2.37 -14.79 -4.01
N HIS A 284 3.09 -13.94 -3.24
CA HIS A 284 2.50 -13.03 -2.27
C HIS A 284 1.57 -12.01 -2.94
N HIS A 285 2.00 -11.40 -4.03
CA HIS A 285 1.20 -10.42 -4.78
C HIS A 285 -0.05 -11.06 -5.39
N ARG A 286 0.05 -12.25 -5.96
CA ARG A 286 -1.10 -13.00 -6.50
C ARG A 286 -2.09 -13.38 -5.41
N HIS A 287 -1.60 -13.86 -4.26
CA HIS A 287 -2.46 -14.21 -3.11
C HIS A 287 -3.24 -12.98 -2.64
N LEU A 288 -2.54 -11.87 -2.46
CA LEU A 288 -3.15 -10.62 -2.04
C LEU A 288 -4.14 -10.08 -3.06
N ALA A 289 -3.79 -10.08 -4.36
CA ALA A 289 -4.67 -9.62 -5.43
C ALA A 289 -5.99 -10.42 -5.50
N LYS A 290 -5.92 -11.75 -5.40
CA LYS A 290 -7.11 -12.61 -5.33
C LYS A 290 -7.99 -12.25 -4.14
N LYS A 291 -7.40 -12.11 -2.96
CA LYS A 291 -8.13 -11.76 -1.73
C LYS A 291 -8.76 -10.37 -1.83
N MET A 292 -8.02 -9.38 -2.35
CA MET A 292 -8.52 -8.03 -2.58
C MET A 292 -9.70 -8.01 -3.58
N ALA A 293 -9.60 -8.73 -4.68
CA ALA A 293 -10.68 -8.84 -5.66
C ALA A 293 -11.98 -9.40 -5.01
N THR A 294 -11.85 -10.45 -4.18
CA THR A 294 -12.99 -11.02 -3.45
C THR A 294 -13.59 -10.02 -2.47
N LEU A 295 -12.76 -9.33 -1.69
CA LEU A 295 -13.22 -8.32 -0.73
C LEU A 295 -13.90 -7.12 -1.44
N GLN A 296 -13.35 -6.65 -2.56
CA GLN A 296 -13.94 -5.58 -3.37
C GLN A 296 -15.30 -5.96 -3.95
N LEU A 297 -15.55 -7.24 -4.19
CA LEU A 297 -16.82 -7.73 -4.67
C LEU A 297 -17.87 -7.85 -3.55
N ILE A 298 -17.48 -8.31 -2.37
CA ILE A 298 -18.39 -8.68 -1.28
C ILE A 298 -18.69 -7.48 -0.36
N VAL A 299 -17.65 -6.78 0.10
CA VAL A 299 -17.77 -5.74 1.14
C VAL A 299 -18.74 -4.62 0.76
N PRO A 300 -18.67 -4.00 -0.44
CA PRO A 300 -19.61 -2.96 -0.83
C PRO A 300 -21.06 -3.45 -0.88
N LYS A 301 -21.28 -4.68 -1.34
CA LYS A 301 -22.65 -5.26 -1.41
C LYS A 301 -23.24 -5.50 -0.03
N VAL A 302 -22.46 -6.06 0.89
CA VAL A 302 -22.90 -6.29 2.28
C VAL A 302 -23.24 -4.97 2.95
N ILE A 303 -22.36 -3.97 2.83
CA ILE A 303 -22.60 -2.65 3.42
C ILE A 303 -23.81 -1.96 2.79
N LEU A 304 -24.00 -2.08 1.48
CA LEU A 304 -25.18 -1.54 0.79
C LEU A 304 -26.49 -2.18 1.30
N VAL A 305 -26.52 -3.51 1.44
CA VAL A 305 -27.67 -4.22 2.02
C VAL A 305 -27.95 -3.74 3.44
N LEU A 306 -26.93 -3.62 4.27
CA LEU A 306 -27.07 -3.09 5.63
C LEU A 306 -27.59 -1.65 5.63
N ALA A 307 -27.14 -0.80 4.72
CA ALA A 307 -27.59 0.58 4.59
C ALA A 307 -29.06 0.67 4.16
N ILE A 308 -29.50 -0.18 3.22
CA ILE A 308 -30.90 -0.27 2.79
C ILE A 308 -31.79 -0.78 3.93
N LEU A 309 -31.34 -1.80 4.66
CA LEU A 309 -32.08 -2.32 5.83
C LEU A 309 -32.21 -1.25 6.92
N LEU A 310 -31.15 -0.50 7.18
CA LEU A 310 -31.17 0.60 8.14
C LEU A 310 -32.15 1.71 7.74
N LEU A 311 -32.09 2.14 6.49
CA LEU A 311 -33.01 3.13 5.94
C LEU A 311 -34.47 2.61 5.98
N GLY A 312 -34.69 1.36 5.57
CA GLY A 312 -36.01 0.70 5.60
C GLY A 312 -36.55 0.59 7.03
N ALA A 313 -35.71 0.25 8.01
CA ALA A 313 -36.13 0.20 9.41
C ALA A 313 -36.53 1.59 9.94
N LEU A 314 -35.78 2.64 9.61
CA LEU A 314 -36.07 4.01 10.06
C LEU A 314 -37.32 4.59 9.40
N VAL A 315 -37.39 4.57 8.08
CA VAL A 315 -38.48 5.16 7.32
C VAL A 315 -39.75 4.26 7.39
N GLY A 316 -39.56 2.94 7.30
CA GLY A 316 -40.63 1.97 7.38
C GLY A 316 -41.33 1.97 8.74
N SER A 317 -40.59 2.04 9.84
CA SER A 317 -41.20 2.17 11.18
C SER A 317 -41.98 3.48 11.34
N ALA A 318 -41.45 4.59 10.77
CA ALA A 318 -42.13 5.87 10.81
C ALA A 318 -43.44 5.85 10.01
N MET A 319 -43.45 5.28 8.81
CA MET A 319 -44.65 5.10 8.01
C MET A 319 -45.67 4.16 8.66
N ALA A 320 -45.20 3.03 9.21
CA ALA A 320 -46.10 2.09 9.92
C ALA A 320 -46.79 2.77 11.14
N SER A 321 -46.02 3.53 11.92
CA SER A 321 -46.57 4.29 13.06
C SER A 321 -47.56 5.36 12.62
N LEU A 322 -47.31 6.01 11.48
CA LEU A 322 -48.24 6.99 10.90
C LEU A 322 -49.56 6.31 10.48
N PHE A 323 -49.50 5.17 9.78
CA PHE A 323 -50.72 4.43 9.38
C PHE A 323 -51.54 3.99 10.58
N ILE A 324 -50.93 3.50 11.65
CA ILE A 324 -51.59 3.10 12.88
C ILE A 324 -52.29 4.33 13.53
N SER A 325 -51.65 5.50 13.57
CA SER A 325 -52.21 6.72 14.15
C SER A 325 -53.40 7.28 13.38
N ILE A 326 -53.52 7.02 12.08
CA ILE A 326 -54.65 7.46 11.24
C ILE A 326 -55.89 6.52 11.40
N GLN A 327 -55.64 5.26 11.80
CA GLN A 327 -56.73 4.28 11.98
C GLN A 327 -57.35 4.30 13.39
N LEU A 328 -56.74 5.00 14.34
CA LEU A 328 -57.27 5.25 15.68
C LEU A 328 -57.94 6.60 15.77
#